data_c3c5a7327711a77037ab33f421c38c41
#
_entry.id   c3c5a7327711a77037ab33f421c38c41
#
_cell.length_a   1.000
_cell.length_b   1.000
_cell.length_c   1.000
_cell.angle_alpha   90.00
_cell.angle_beta   90.00
_cell.angle_gamma   90.00
#
_symmetry.space_group_name_H-M   'P 1'
#
loop_
_entity.id
_entity.type
_entity.pdbx_description
1 polymer ?
#
loop_
_entity_poly.entity_id
_entity_poly.type
_entity_poly.pdbx_seq_one_letter_code
_entity_poly.pdbx_strand_id
1 'polypeptide(L)'
;MLSGAPEIPANLRLTGLRGVGKTVLLRRFDDIANEAEWATVFVELEPRHNDEDRLTRLLDGVLHEVVARHSASGRIRQVLGGAIEAARQTAKVTFDDFEWSLGGEIATRTRAVAEAMAHAVEIVQRSGKEGVVLLFDEAQVLVDDKTRDGSHPLSMLLAAVSALQRQGIAVCLVLCGLPNLTVNLLEARTYSERMFRGDEVASLGTSEARQAFLVPLDGTGRAADDELVERVLTDVEGYPYFIQLWGAELWDASTFAGVETFSVTLLDATNSEIYRRLDLDFYSPRVDALRPAEQDLLSTAAGAVYPPLLAGQLADLSPKKASNVNVLLGRLVRANVLYRQGKGRYYYTAPGFDAYLRRRAERLA
;
A
#
# COMPACT_ATOMS: atom_id res chain seq x y z
N MET A 1 -11.77 -1.35 38.79
CA MET A 1 -11.94 -0.04 38.15
C MET A 1 -10.64 0.28 37.41
N LEU A 2 -10.54 -0.05 36.13
CA LEU A 2 -9.50 0.43 35.25
C LEU A 2 -10.06 1.67 34.57
N SER A 3 -9.79 2.83 35.19
CA SER A 3 -10.37 4.10 34.83
C SER A 3 -9.62 4.72 33.65
N GLY A 4 -10.33 5.02 32.57
CA GLY A 4 -10.13 6.27 31.85
C GLY A 4 -8.92 6.46 30.95
N ALA A 5 -8.12 5.43 30.65
CA ALA A 5 -7.17 5.53 29.54
C ALA A 5 -7.92 5.22 28.22
N PRO A 6 -7.73 6.00 27.15
CA PRO A 6 -8.33 5.70 25.87
C PRO A 6 -7.91 4.28 25.45
N GLU A 7 -8.86 3.47 24.98
CA GLU A 7 -8.54 2.15 24.44
C GLU A 7 -7.78 2.36 23.12
N ILE A 8 -6.48 2.04 23.13
CA ILE A 8 -5.64 2.20 21.94
C ILE A 8 -6.07 1.14 20.92
N PRO A 9 -6.53 1.53 19.72
CA PRO A 9 -6.90 0.60 18.68
C PRO A 9 -5.73 -0.30 18.29
N ALA A 10 -6.03 -1.53 17.89
CA ALA A 10 -5.01 -2.42 17.35
C ALA A 10 -4.41 -1.84 16.07
N ASN A 11 -3.10 -1.95 15.92
CA ASN A 11 -2.46 -1.62 14.64
C ASN A 11 -2.98 -2.53 13.54
N LEU A 12 -3.12 -1.99 12.32
CA LEU A 12 -3.66 -2.71 11.18
C LEU A 12 -2.60 -2.85 10.08
N ARG A 13 -2.58 -4.01 9.44
CA ARG A 13 -1.85 -4.26 8.20
C ARG A 13 -2.83 -4.64 7.12
N LEU A 14 -2.95 -3.83 6.10
CA LEU A 14 -3.79 -4.06 4.94
C LEU A 14 -2.90 -4.42 3.75
N THR A 15 -3.09 -5.60 3.19
CA THR A 15 -2.32 -6.04 2.02
C THR A 15 -3.24 -6.42 0.87
N GLY A 16 -2.80 -6.21 -0.35
CA GLY A 16 -3.56 -6.59 -1.53
C GLY A 16 -2.87 -6.15 -2.83
N LEU A 17 -3.33 -6.64 -3.95
CA LEU A 17 -2.81 -6.29 -5.26
C LEU A 17 -3.01 -4.80 -5.58
N ARG A 18 -2.35 -4.29 -6.62
CA ARG A 18 -2.61 -2.93 -7.12
C ARG A 18 -4.02 -2.84 -7.68
N GLY A 19 -4.71 -1.71 -7.45
CA GLY A 19 -6.04 -1.48 -8.02
C GLY A 19 -7.22 -2.18 -7.32
N VAL A 20 -6.98 -2.89 -6.20
CA VAL A 20 -8.06 -3.50 -5.39
C VAL A 20 -8.77 -2.51 -4.45
N GLY A 21 -8.41 -1.22 -4.49
CA GLY A 21 -9.08 -0.21 -3.68
C GLY A 21 -8.44 0.06 -2.31
N LYS A 22 -7.21 -0.39 -2.04
CA LYS A 22 -6.51 -0.19 -0.76
C LYS A 22 -6.47 1.26 -0.29
N THR A 23 -6.07 2.18 -1.16
CA THR A 23 -6.01 3.63 -0.86
C THR A 23 -7.40 4.20 -0.54
N VAL A 24 -8.45 3.71 -1.23
CA VAL A 24 -9.85 4.11 -0.96
C VAL A 24 -10.26 3.64 0.44
N LEU A 25 -9.95 2.40 0.78
CA LEU A 25 -10.22 1.86 2.11
C LEU A 25 -9.44 2.61 3.19
N LEU A 26 -8.17 2.95 2.94
CA LEU A 26 -7.35 3.72 3.88
C LEU A 26 -7.92 5.13 4.11
N ARG A 27 -8.48 5.77 3.08
CA ARG A 27 -9.22 7.04 3.24
C ARG A 27 -10.50 6.87 4.05
N ARG A 28 -11.21 5.76 3.90
CA ARG A 28 -12.37 5.46 4.75
C ARG A 28 -11.97 5.27 6.22
N PHE A 29 -10.79 4.70 6.49
CA PHE A 29 -10.26 4.65 7.87
C PHE A 29 -9.90 6.04 8.40
N ASP A 30 -9.41 6.94 7.56
CA ASP A 30 -9.21 8.35 7.90
C ASP A 30 -10.52 9.00 8.35
N ASP A 31 -11.61 8.83 7.57
CA ASP A 31 -12.94 9.33 7.94
C ASP A 31 -13.40 8.75 9.28
N ILE A 32 -13.35 7.42 9.45
CA ILE A 32 -13.79 6.74 10.66
C ILE A 32 -12.99 7.19 11.89
N ALA A 33 -11.67 7.34 11.74
CA ALA A 33 -10.82 7.82 12.82
C ALA A 33 -11.18 9.26 13.23
N ASN A 34 -11.43 10.13 12.25
CA ASN A 34 -11.86 11.51 12.50
C ASN A 34 -13.26 11.55 13.15
N GLU A 35 -14.21 10.72 12.73
CA GLU A 35 -15.53 10.55 13.36
C GLU A 35 -15.42 10.07 14.81
N ALA A 36 -14.41 9.24 15.11
CA ALA A 36 -14.10 8.72 16.44
C ALA A 36 -13.18 9.65 17.26
N GLU A 37 -13.06 10.92 16.87
CA GLU A 37 -12.27 11.94 17.57
C GLU A 37 -10.76 11.61 17.66
N TRP A 38 -10.21 10.85 16.69
CA TRP A 38 -8.77 10.67 16.53
C TRP A 38 -8.21 11.68 15.51
N ALA A 39 -7.01 12.18 15.76
CA ALA A 39 -6.28 12.95 14.75
C ALA A 39 -5.57 11.97 13.78
N THR A 40 -5.62 12.26 12.51
CA THR A 40 -5.05 11.39 11.48
C THR A 40 -3.87 12.02 10.75
N VAL A 41 -2.94 11.18 10.36
CA VAL A 41 -1.80 11.50 9.49
C VAL A 41 -1.82 10.53 8.33
N PHE A 42 -2.08 11.03 7.13
CA PHE A 42 -2.03 10.22 5.91
C PHE A 42 -0.70 10.44 5.18
N VAL A 43 0.03 9.37 4.90
CA VAL A 43 1.34 9.42 4.24
C VAL A 43 1.39 8.39 3.12
N GLU A 44 1.69 8.82 1.91
CA GLU A 44 2.07 7.94 0.80
C GLU A 44 3.59 7.78 0.80
N LEU A 45 4.07 6.56 0.96
CA LEU A 45 5.49 6.26 1.00
C LEU A 45 6.06 6.07 -0.42
N GLU A 46 7.22 6.67 -0.65
CA GLU A 46 7.97 6.56 -1.90
C GLU A 46 9.29 5.81 -1.68
N PRO A 47 9.93 5.23 -2.72
CA PRO A 47 11.20 4.51 -2.59
C PRO A 47 12.32 5.31 -1.88
N ARG A 48 12.30 6.64 -2.00
CA ARG A 48 13.25 7.52 -1.30
C ARG A 48 13.11 7.50 0.23
N HIS A 49 11.93 7.12 0.75
CA HIS A 49 11.66 7.04 2.18
C HIS A 49 12.17 5.74 2.82
N ASN A 50 12.73 4.82 2.01
CA ASN A 50 13.39 3.63 2.52
C ASN A 50 14.81 3.93 3.04
N ASP A 51 14.90 4.90 3.93
CA ASP A 51 16.10 5.42 4.57
C ASP A 51 15.70 6.07 5.90
N GLU A 52 16.43 5.83 6.97
CA GLU A 52 16.05 6.27 8.32
C GLU A 52 15.99 7.80 8.45
N ASP A 53 16.94 8.51 7.87
CA ASP A 53 16.99 9.98 7.96
C ASP A 53 15.85 10.62 7.18
N ARG A 54 15.51 10.06 6.01
CA ARG A 54 14.42 10.55 5.17
C ARG A 54 13.07 10.23 5.80
N LEU A 55 12.91 9.02 6.34
CA LEU A 55 11.70 8.64 7.05
C LEU A 55 11.51 9.49 8.31
N THR A 56 12.57 9.73 9.10
CA THR A 56 12.51 10.62 10.27
C THR A 56 12.06 12.02 9.88
N ARG A 57 12.65 12.62 8.84
CA ARG A 57 12.24 13.95 8.36
C ARG A 57 10.82 14.01 7.86
N LEU A 58 10.35 12.95 7.17
CA LEU A 58 8.96 12.85 6.74
C LEU A 58 8.02 12.83 7.95
N LEU A 59 8.30 11.98 8.94
CA LEU A 59 7.52 11.87 10.17
C LEU A 59 7.52 13.19 10.96
N ASP A 60 8.67 13.82 11.13
CA ASP A 60 8.75 15.14 11.76
C ASP A 60 7.86 16.17 11.07
N GLY A 61 7.88 16.22 9.73
CA GLY A 61 7.08 17.15 8.95
C GLY A 61 5.57 16.94 9.15
N VAL A 62 5.10 15.70 8.99
CA VAL A 62 3.66 15.39 9.09
C VAL A 62 3.13 15.51 10.54
N LEU A 63 3.93 15.15 11.53
CA LEU A 63 3.58 15.33 12.95
C LEU A 63 3.50 16.82 13.31
N HIS A 64 4.41 17.62 12.77
CA HIS A 64 4.36 19.09 12.90
C HIS A 64 3.06 19.69 12.37
N GLU A 65 2.59 19.22 11.21
CA GLU A 65 1.31 19.66 10.66
C GLU A 65 0.13 19.29 11.56
N VAL A 66 0.15 18.10 12.17
CA VAL A 66 -0.86 17.67 13.14
C VAL A 66 -0.86 18.59 14.35
N VAL A 67 0.31 18.84 14.94
CA VAL A 67 0.47 19.76 16.08
C VAL A 67 -0.03 21.16 15.71
N ALA A 68 0.32 21.67 14.54
CA ALA A 68 -0.11 22.99 14.08
C ALA A 68 -1.64 23.10 13.93
N ARG A 69 -2.28 22.04 13.42
CA ARG A 69 -3.76 21.99 13.27
C ARG A 69 -4.51 21.96 14.61
N HIS A 70 -3.93 21.31 15.62
CA HIS A 70 -4.57 21.09 16.92
C HIS A 70 -4.10 22.04 18.03
N SER A 71 -3.16 22.95 17.76
CA SER A 71 -2.73 23.97 18.71
C SER A 71 -3.73 25.11 18.81
N ALA A 72 -4.28 25.32 19.98
CA ALA A 72 -5.38 26.26 20.26
C ALA A 72 -5.03 27.78 20.14
N SER A 73 -3.83 28.14 19.69
CA SER A 73 -3.44 29.57 19.60
C SER A 73 -2.54 29.81 18.39
N GLY A 74 -3.00 30.68 17.50
CA GLY A 74 -2.18 31.24 16.42
C GLY A 74 -0.89 31.96 16.84
N ARG A 75 -0.65 32.11 18.16
CA ARG A 75 0.60 32.62 18.75
C ARG A 75 1.71 31.56 18.83
N ILE A 76 1.38 30.29 18.80
CA ILE A 76 2.37 29.17 18.86
C ILE A 76 3.10 28.99 17.52
N ARG A 77 2.56 29.50 16.42
CA ARG A 77 3.19 29.42 15.09
C ARG A 77 4.61 29.99 15.03
N GLN A 78 4.95 30.94 15.92
CA GLN A 78 6.28 31.57 16.00
C GLN A 78 7.25 30.86 16.97
N VAL A 79 6.72 30.04 17.89
CA VAL A 79 7.52 29.34 18.92
C VAL A 79 7.88 27.91 18.50
N LEU A 80 7.20 27.35 17.48
CA LEU A 80 7.31 25.94 17.11
C LEU A 80 8.68 25.53 16.56
N GLY A 81 9.48 26.44 16.00
CA GLY A 81 10.88 26.14 15.63
C GLY A 81 11.80 25.87 16.83
N GLY A 82 11.45 26.40 18.02
CA GLY A 82 12.17 26.17 19.27
C GLY A 82 11.50 25.15 20.21
N ALA A 83 10.20 24.88 20.03
CA ALA A 83 9.41 24.05 20.94
C ALA A 83 9.65 22.54 20.72
N ILE A 84 10.01 22.11 19.51
CA ILE A 84 10.41 20.71 19.26
C ILE A 84 11.72 20.41 19.99
N GLU A 85 12.66 21.33 19.99
CA GLU A 85 13.90 21.18 20.77
C GLU A 85 13.63 21.18 22.27
N ALA A 86 12.69 21.98 22.75
CA ALA A 86 12.27 22.00 24.16
C ALA A 86 11.39 20.81 24.56
N ALA A 87 10.51 20.33 23.67
CA ALA A 87 9.66 19.15 23.88
C ALA A 87 10.46 17.84 23.86
N ARG A 88 11.54 17.78 23.11
CA ARG A 88 12.56 16.69 23.18
C ARG A 88 13.08 16.50 24.61
N GLN A 89 13.03 17.55 25.46
CA GLN A 89 13.49 17.51 26.84
C GLN A 89 12.42 17.09 27.86
N THR A 90 11.12 17.09 27.49
CA THR A 90 10.03 16.86 28.44
C THR A 90 9.28 15.54 28.26
N ALA A 91 9.17 15.01 27.05
CA ALA A 91 8.57 13.70 26.82
C ALA A 91 9.59 12.59 27.12
N LYS A 92 9.61 12.07 28.34
CA LYS A 92 10.43 10.93 28.72
C LYS A 92 9.82 9.64 28.18
N VAL A 93 10.13 9.29 26.95
CA VAL A 93 9.85 7.95 26.42
C VAL A 93 10.89 6.98 26.98
N THR A 94 10.44 5.96 27.71
CA THR A 94 11.33 4.89 28.23
C THR A 94 11.47 3.79 27.20
N PHE A 95 12.70 3.37 26.96
CA PHE A 95 13.04 2.27 26.05
C PHE A 95 13.61 1.10 26.85
N ASP A 96 13.17 -0.13 26.53
CA ASP A 96 13.71 -1.35 27.12
C ASP A 96 15.07 -1.72 26.52
N ASP A 97 15.87 -2.54 27.24
CA ASP A 97 17.18 -3.01 26.78
C ASP A 97 17.16 -3.66 25.39
N PHE A 98 16.02 -4.22 24.99
CA PHE A 98 15.82 -4.83 23.67
C PHE A 98 15.85 -3.79 22.52
N GLU A 99 15.43 -2.56 22.77
CA GLU A 99 15.42 -1.48 21.76
C GLU A 99 16.81 -0.91 21.54
N TRP A 100 17.70 -1.04 22.54
CA TRP A 100 19.13 -0.70 22.43
C TRP A 100 19.91 -1.66 21.52
N SER A 101 19.35 -2.82 21.18
CA SER A 101 19.97 -3.78 20.25
C SER A 101 20.08 -3.29 18.80
N LEU A 102 19.43 -2.16 18.47
CA LEU A 102 19.46 -1.55 17.14
C LEU A 102 20.78 -0.85 16.77
N GLY A 103 21.72 -0.72 17.71
CA GLY A 103 22.95 0.07 17.50
C GLY A 103 22.75 1.56 17.81
N GLY A 104 23.82 2.26 18.20
CA GLY A 104 23.72 3.60 18.80
C GLY A 104 23.01 4.66 17.97
N GLU A 105 23.20 4.68 16.65
CA GLU A 105 22.64 5.71 15.78
C GLU A 105 21.15 5.47 15.46
N ILE A 106 20.77 4.23 15.17
CA ILE A 106 19.38 3.84 14.94
C ILE A 106 18.56 4.03 16.22
N ALA A 107 19.10 3.67 17.39
CA ALA A 107 18.44 3.89 18.67
C ALA A 107 18.15 5.39 18.93
N THR A 108 19.08 6.27 18.56
CA THR A 108 18.91 7.71 18.68
C THR A 108 17.79 8.22 17.77
N ARG A 109 17.73 7.76 16.51
CA ARG A 109 16.66 8.12 15.57
C ARG A 109 15.31 7.56 16.01
N THR A 110 15.26 6.31 16.47
CA THR A 110 14.04 5.68 17.02
C THR A 110 13.47 6.51 18.17
N ARG A 111 14.35 6.95 19.08
CA ARG A 111 13.96 7.81 20.20
C ARG A 111 13.41 9.15 19.72
N ALA A 112 14.08 9.82 18.79
CA ALA A 112 13.63 11.11 18.26
C ALA A 112 12.24 11.00 17.61
N VAL A 113 12.00 9.95 16.84
CA VAL A 113 10.70 9.67 16.22
C VAL A 113 9.63 9.42 17.29
N ALA A 114 9.92 8.60 18.31
CA ALA A 114 8.97 8.32 19.37
C ALA A 114 8.64 9.57 20.20
N GLU A 115 9.64 10.41 20.54
CA GLU A 115 9.42 11.67 21.24
C GLU A 115 8.57 12.66 20.45
N ALA A 116 8.78 12.77 19.14
CA ALA A 116 7.96 13.59 18.25
C ALA A 116 6.51 13.09 18.19
N MET A 117 6.30 11.77 18.09
CA MET A 117 4.97 11.18 18.14
C MET A 117 4.28 11.41 19.49
N ALA A 118 4.99 11.18 20.60
CA ALA A 118 4.45 11.40 21.96
C ALA A 118 4.01 12.85 22.16
N HIS A 119 4.82 13.80 21.71
CA HIS A 119 4.48 15.22 21.75
C HIS A 119 3.24 15.54 20.91
N ALA A 120 3.14 15.00 19.70
CA ALA A 120 1.96 15.19 18.87
C ALA A 120 0.68 14.64 19.54
N VAL A 121 0.76 13.45 20.15
CA VAL A 121 -0.36 12.87 20.92
C VAL A 121 -0.75 13.77 22.07
N GLU A 122 0.19 14.30 22.85
CA GLU A 122 -0.08 15.20 23.98
C GLU A 122 -0.84 16.47 23.53
N ILE A 123 -0.39 17.11 22.45
CA ILE A 123 -1.06 18.31 21.91
C ILE A 123 -2.46 17.99 21.39
N VAL A 124 -2.60 16.88 20.68
CA VAL A 124 -3.86 16.41 20.12
C VAL A 124 -4.87 16.12 21.25
N GLN A 125 -4.43 15.42 22.31
CA GLN A 125 -5.28 15.13 23.48
C GLN A 125 -5.70 16.40 24.24
N ARG A 126 -4.81 17.38 24.37
CA ARG A 126 -5.16 18.70 24.93
C ARG A 126 -6.20 19.44 24.10
N SER A 127 -6.33 19.14 22.82
CA SER A 127 -7.37 19.70 21.94
C SER A 127 -8.71 18.94 22.01
N GLY A 128 -8.81 17.91 22.84
CA GLY A 128 -10.01 17.10 23.04
C GLY A 128 -10.13 15.87 22.14
N LYS A 129 -9.04 15.51 21.43
CA LYS A 129 -8.99 14.27 20.63
C LYS A 129 -8.45 13.10 21.46
N GLU A 130 -8.73 11.88 21.04
CA GLU A 130 -8.32 10.64 21.72
C GLU A 130 -6.82 10.33 21.55
N GLY A 131 -6.27 10.56 20.36
CA GLY A 131 -4.88 10.24 20.02
C GLY A 131 -4.57 10.47 18.54
N VAL A 132 -3.51 9.82 18.04
CA VAL A 132 -3.05 9.96 16.66
C VAL A 132 -3.09 8.63 15.94
N VAL A 133 -3.68 8.58 14.74
CA VAL A 133 -3.61 7.45 13.80
C VAL A 133 -2.69 7.81 12.65
N LEU A 134 -1.67 6.99 12.43
CA LEU A 134 -0.74 7.07 11.32
C LEU A 134 -1.20 6.12 10.22
N LEU A 135 -1.59 6.66 9.07
CA LEU A 135 -2.10 5.91 7.91
C LEU A 135 -1.03 5.95 6.80
N PHE A 136 -0.32 4.85 6.62
CA PHE A 136 0.72 4.75 5.60
C PHE A 136 0.24 3.94 4.40
N ASP A 137 0.23 4.56 3.22
CA ASP A 137 0.05 3.87 1.94
C ASP A 137 1.42 3.51 1.32
N GLU A 138 1.44 2.52 0.42
CA GLU A 138 2.62 1.97 -0.24
C GLU A 138 3.72 1.50 0.76
N ALA A 139 3.30 1.03 1.95
CA ALA A 139 4.20 0.69 3.05
C ALA A 139 5.18 -0.45 2.75
N GLN A 140 4.98 -1.24 1.69
CA GLN A 140 5.94 -2.24 1.23
C GLN A 140 7.26 -1.63 0.72
N VAL A 141 7.31 -0.32 0.55
CA VAL A 141 8.56 0.41 0.22
C VAL A 141 9.57 0.29 1.37
N LEU A 142 9.09 0.26 2.61
CA LEU A 142 9.96 0.12 3.78
C LEU A 142 10.49 -1.32 3.89
N VAL A 143 11.78 -1.47 3.73
CA VAL A 143 12.50 -2.74 3.79
C VAL A 143 13.79 -2.52 4.55
N ASP A 144 14.04 -3.36 5.55
CA ASP A 144 15.31 -3.32 6.28
C ASP A 144 16.40 -4.04 5.50
N ASP A 145 17.59 -3.43 5.43
CA ASP A 145 18.77 -4.05 4.85
C ASP A 145 19.43 -4.95 5.91
N LYS A 146 19.65 -6.22 5.57
CA LYS A 146 20.27 -7.21 6.43
C LYS A 146 21.80 -7.13 6.48
N THR A 147 22.39 -6.20 5.73
CA THR A 147 23.84 -5.97 5.79
C THR A 147 24.22 -5.27 7.11
N ARG A 148 25.49 -5.43 7.53
CA ARG A 148 25.96 -4.91 8.83
C ARG A 148 25.79 -3.40 8.98
N ASP A 149 25.91 -2.65 7.87
CA ASP A 149 25.81 -1.19 7.80
C ASP A 149 24.55 -0.77 7.04
N GLY A 150 23.54 -1.66 6.99
CA GLY A 150 22.29 -1.43 6.25
C GLY A 150 21.34 -0.50 6.99
N SER A 151 20.43 0.12 6.22
CA SER A 151 19.36 0.95 6.76
C SER A 151 18.19 0.10 7.26
N HIS A 152 17.60 0.47 8.41
CA HIS A 152 16.52 -0.26 9.06
C HIS A 152 15.29 0.62 9.35
N PRO A 153 14.73 1.30 8.34
CA PRO A 153 13.63 2.26 8.52
C PRO A 153 12.35 1.62 9.07
N LEU A 154 12.05 0.38 8.65
CA LEU A 154 10.87 -0.34 9.12
C LEU A 154 11.02 -0.73 10.60
N SER A 155 12.15 -1.31 10.99
CA SER A 155 12.45 -1.63 12.38
C SER A 155 12.43 -0.40 13.29
N MET A 156 12.94 0.74 12.82
CA MET A 156 12.89 2.01 13.53
C MET A 156 11.45 2.46 13.81
N LEU A 157 10.60 2.47 12.79
CA LEU A 157 9.19 2.84 12.92
C LEU A 157 8.45 1.93 13.89
N LEU A 158 8.59 0.60 13.74
CA LEU A 158 7.93 -0.38 14.59
C LEU A 158 8.37 -0.27 16.05
N ALA A 159 9.66 -0.06 16.30
CA ALA A 159 10.20 0.11 17.64
C ALA A 159 9.65 1.38 18.30
N ALA A 160 9.61 2.50 17.59
CA ALA A 160 9.07 3.75 18.09
C ALA A 160 7.60 3.62 18.50
N VAL A 161 6.73 3.09 17.61
CA VAL A 161 5.30 2.90 17.90
C VAL A 161 5.09 1.89 19.05
N SER A 162 5.81 0.77 19.04
CA SER A 162 5.71 -0.24 20.11
C SER A 162 6.10 0.33 21.48
N ALA A 163 7.15 1.14 21.56
CA ALA A 163 7.57 1.80 22.80
C ALA A 163 6.48 2.72 23.36
N LEU A 164 5.83 3.50 22.50
CA LEU A 164 4.74 4.41 22.88
C LEU A 164 3.51 3.65 23.37
N GLN A 165 3.09 2.62 22.64
CA GLN A 165 1.91 1.82 23.00
C GLN A 165 2.10 1.08 24.33
N ARG A 166 3.30 0.57 24.64
CA ARG A 166 3.61 -0.02 25.96
C ARG A 166 3.50 0.98 27.11
N GLN A 167 3.67 2.26 26.84
CA GLN A 167 3.53 3.35 27.82
C GLN A 167 2.11 3.92 27.86
N GLY A 168 1.17 3.33 27.13
CA GLY A 168 -0.21 3.79 27.07
C GLY A 168 -0.39 5.09 26.28
N ILE A 169 0.59 5.49 25.47
CA ILE A 169 0.48 6.66 24.60
C ILE A 169 -0.40 6.30 23.39
N ALA A 170 -1.44 7.08 23.16
CA ALA A 170 -2.51 6.80 22.22
C ALA A 170 -2.08 7.03 20.75
N VAL A 171 -1.26 6.14 20.22
CA VAL A 171 -0.85 6.10 18.81
C VAL A 171 -1.28 4.79 18.18
N CYS A 172 -1.87 4.84 16.99
CA CYS A 172 -2.24 3.67 16.19
C CYS A 172 -1.54 3.74 14.82
N LEU A 173 -1.08 2.61 14.32
CA LEU A 173 -0.38 2.49 13.04
C LEU A 173 -1.17 1.61 12.07
N VAL A 174 -1.49 2.15 10.91
CA VAL A 174 -2.09 1.41 9.81
C VAL A 174 -1.10 1.39 8.64
N LEU A 175 -0.64 0.21 8.30
CA LEU A 175 0.25 -0.01 7.15
C LEU A 175 -0.53 -0.64 6.01
N CYS A 176 -0.57 0.03 4.88
CA CYS A 176 -1.25 -0.42 3.68
C CYS A 176 -0.23 -0.63 2.55
N GLY A 177 -0.32 -1.76 1.84
CA GLY A 177 0.66 -2.04 0.78
C GLY A 177 0.43 -3.32 0.00
N LEU A 178 1.44 -3.71 -0.77
CA LEU A 178 1.45 -4.97 -1.52
C LEU A 178 1.66 -6.18 -0.57
N PRO A 179 1.34 -7.41 -1.00
CA PRO A 179 1.45 -8.60 -0.16
C PRO A 179 2.85 -8.86 0.44
N ASN A 180 3.92 -8.37 -0.21
CA ASN A 180 5.28 -8.47 0.30
C ASN A 180 5.51 -7.63 1.58
N LEU A 181 4.65 -6.68 1.92
CA LEU A 181 4.67 -5.97 3.20
C LEU A 181 4.66 -6.95 4.38
N THR A 182 3.88 -8.03 4.29
CA THR A 182 3.86 -9.08 5.32
C THR A 182 5.26 -9.68 5.55
N VAL A 183 5.96 -10.00 4.46
CA VAL A 183 7.32 -10.56 4.55
C VAL A 183 8.29 -9.54 5.12
N ASN A 184 8.21 -8.28 4.68
CA ASN A 184 9.07 -7.19 5.17
C ASN A 184 8.91 -7.02 6.70
N LEU A 185 7.67 -7.04 7.20
CA LEU A 185 7.38 -6.93 8.63
C LEU A 185 7.97 -8.09 9.44
N LEU A 186 7.81 -9.33 8.97
CA LEU A 186 8.36 -10.52 9.63
C LEU A 186 9.89 -10.50 9.65
N GLU A 187 10.49 -10.02 8.56
CA GLU A 187 11.95 -9.92 8.44
C GLU A 187 12.53 -8.77 9.27
N ALA A 188 11.77 -7.68 9.46
CA ALA A 188 12.18 -6.55 10.28
C ALA A 188 12.15 -6.88 11.78
N ARG A 189 11.05 -7.44 12.28
CA ARG A 189 10.85 -7.75 13.70
C ARG A 189 9.98 -8.98 13.91
N THR A 190 10.46 -9.92 14.69
CA THR A 190 9.75 -11.17 15.01
C THR A 190 8.43 -10.94 15.78
N TYR A 191 8.29 -9.83 16.51
CA TYR A 191 7.07 -9.49 17.23
C TYR A 191 6.02 -8.78 16.37
N SER A 192 6.34 -8.42 15.12
CA SER A 192 5.43 -7.71 14.23
C SER A 192 4.13 -8.46 13.97
N GLU A 193 4.15 -9.80 13.95
CA GLU A 193 2.94 -10.63 13.84
C GLU A 193 1.90 -10.32 14.92
N ARG A 194 2.35 -10.05 16.14
CA ARG A 194 1.48 -9.74 17.28
C ARG A 194 1.12 -8.28 17.39
N MET A 195 1.90 -7.43 16.72
CA MET A 195 1.68 -5.97 16.72
C MET A 195 0.53 -5.55 15.80
N PHE A 196 0.25 -6.34 14.76
CA PHE A 196 -0.73 -5.99 13.74
C PHE A 196 -1.85 -7.02 13.64
N ARG A 197 -3.09 -6.55 13.55
CA ARG A 197 -4.17 -7.30 12.92
C ARG A 197 -4.00 -7.19 11.41
N GLY A 198 -3.91 -8.33 10.72
CA GLY A 198 -3.71 -8.39 9.28
C GLY A 198 -4.99 -8.70 8.55
N ASP A 199 -5.31 -7.89 7.54
CA ASP A 199 -6.42 -8.15 6.61
C ASP A 199 -5.91 -8.05 5.17
N GLU A 200 -6.48 -8.89 4.28
CA GLU A 200 -6.19 -8.88 2.86
C GLU A 200 -7.33 -8.20 2.10
N VAL A 201 -6.98 -7.17 1.33
CA VAL A 201 -7.90 -6.49 0.42
C VAL A 201 -7.82 -7.20 -0.93
N ALA A 202 -8.83 -8.01 -1.21
CA ALA A 202 -8.93 -8.81 -2.43
C ALA A 202 -9.87 -8.15 -3.46
N SER A 203 -10.09 -8.84 -4.60
CA SER A 203 -11.17 -8.52 -5.53
C SER A 203 -12.52 -8.58 -4.84
N LEU A 204 -13.47 -7.81 -5.34
CA LEU A 204 -14.85 -7.79 -4.87
C LEU A 204 -15.54 -9.12 -5.17
N GLY A 205 -16.44 -9.54 -4.29
CA GLY A 205 -17.36 -10.61 -4.58
C GLY A 205 -18.32 -10.26 -5.74
N THR A 206 -18.98 -11.25 -6.31
CA THR A 206 -19.87 -11.03 -7.48
C THR A 206 -20.96 -9.99 -7.21
N SER A 207 -21.56 -10.00 -6.01
CA SER A 207 -22.59 -9.04 -5.61
C SER A 207 -22.06 -7.62 -5.53
N GLU A 208 -20.92 -7.44 -4.87
CA GLU A 208 -20.26 -6.15 -4.68
C GLU A 208 -19.71 -5.60 -6.02
N ALA A 209 -19.17 -6.48 -6.86
CA ALA A 209 -18.71 -6.12 -8.20
C ALA A 209 -19.87 -5.64 -9.09
N ARG A 210 -21.03 -6.32 -9.02
CA ARG A 210 -22.25 -5.89 -9.71
C ARG A 210 -22.70 -4.52 -9.24
N GLN A 211 -22.71 -4.28 -7.93
CA GLN A 211 -23.07 -2.97 -7.37
C GLN A 211 -22.06 -1.89 -7.79
N ALA A 212 -20.77 -2.19 -7.74
CA ALA A 212 -19.73 -1.25 -8.14
C ALA A 212 -19.82 -0.85 -9.62
N PHE A 213 -20.35 -1.73 -10.49
CA PHE A 213 -20.59 -1.42 -11.89
C PHE A 213 -21.89 -0.65 -12.12
N LEU A 214 -23.00 -1.01 -11.42
CA LEU A 214 -24.33 -0.47 -11.68
C LEU A 214 -24.61 0.84 -10.93
N VAL A 215 -24.21 0.97 -9.66
CA VAL A 215 -24.50 2.15 -8.84
C VAL A 215 -24.07 3.48 -9.50
N PRO A 216 -22.92 3.57 -10.20
CA PRO A 216 -22.57 4.80 -10.93
C PRO A 216 -23.52 5.18 -12.05
N LEU A 217 -24.40 4.29 -12.53
CA LEU A 217 -25.40 4.59 -13.55
C LEU A 217 -26.68 5.18 -12.96
N ASP A 218 -26.91 5.04 -11.65
CA ASP A 218 -28.10 5.52 -10.97
C ASP A 218 -28.28 7.04 -11.15
N GLY A 219 -29.48 7.45 -11.55
CA GLY A 219 -29.84 8.86 -11.75
C GLY A 219 -29.22 9.51 -13.00
N THR A 220 -28.49 8.77 -13.84
CA THR A 220 -27.86 9.30 -15.06
C THR A 220 -28.74 9.20 -16.30
N GLY A 221 -29.84 8.45 -16.23
CA GLY A 221 -30.69 8.10 -17.36
C GLY A 221 -30.16 6.94 -18.21
N ARG A 222 -29.05 6.33 -17.79
CA ARG A 222 -28.45 5.16 -18.46
C ARG A 222 -28.76 3.88 -17.69
N ALA A 223 -28.80 2.77 -18.45
CA ALA A 223 -29.02 1.44 -17.92
C ALA A 223 -28.01 0.45 -18.53
N ALA A 224 -27.92 -0.74 -17.98
CA ALA A 224 -27.12 -1.84 -18.53
C ALA A 224 -27.99 -3.10 -18.60
N ASP A 225 -27.91 -3.84 -19.69
CA ASP A 225 -28.57 -5.13 -19.85
C ASP A 225 -27.95 -6.18 -18.93
N ASP A 226 -28.76 -7.06 -18.37
CA ASP A 226 -28.28 -8.11 -17.47
C ASP A 226 -27.21 -9.02 -18.14
N GLU A 227 -27.40 -9.35 -19.41
CA GLU A 227 -26.44 -10.17 -20.17
C GLU A 227 -25.08 -9.48 -20.30
N LEU A 228 -25.07 -8.16 -20.57
CA LEU A 228 -23.83 -7.38 -20.57
C LEU A 228 -23.18 -7.38 -19.19
N VAL A 229 -23.95 -7.16 -18.14
CA VAL A 229 -23.42 -7.12 -16.77
C VAL A 229 -22.74 -8.44 -16.40
N GLU A 230 -23.37 -9.59 -16.69
CA GLU A 230 -22.77 -10.91 -16.43
C GLU A 230 -21.45 -11.10 -17.20
N ARG A 231 -21.39 -10.63 -18.42
CA ARG A 231 -20.18 -10.72 -19.23
C ARG A 231 -19.07 -9.82 -18.71
N VAL A 232 -19.40 -8.58 -18.36
CA VAL A 232 -18.42 -7.67 -17.72
C VAL A 232 -17.91 -8.26 -16.41
N LEU A 233 -18.79 -8.81 -15.54
CA LEU A 233 -18.38 -9.42 -14.30
C LEU A 233 -17.45 -10.62 -14.49
N THR A 234 -17.64 -11.39 -15.56
CA THR A 234 -16.76 -12.48 -15.95
C THR A 234 -15.38 -11.96 -16.37
N ASP A 235 -15.35 -10.90 -17.20
CA ASP A 235 -14.11 -10.35 -17.73
C ASP A 235 -13.26 -9.62 -16.65
N VAL A 236 -13.92 -8.95 -15.71
CA VAL A 236 -13.24 -8.15 -14.67
C VAL A 236 -12.86 -8.96 -13.41
N GLU A 237 -13.43 -10.16 -13.21
CA GLU A 237 -13.16 -11.05 -12.05
C GLU A 237 -13.24 -10.32 -10.71
N GLY A 238 -14.18 -9.37 -10.58
CA GLY A 238 -14.36 -8.54 -9.39
C GLY A 238 -13.23 -7.53 -9.11
N TYR A 239 -12.30 -7.33 -10.05
CA TYR A 239 -11.17 -6.43 -9.84
C TYR A 239 -11.59 -4.96 -9.98
N PRO A 240 -11.53 -4.13 -8.90
CA PRO A 240 -12.15 -2.80 -8.89
C PRO A 240 -11.66 -1.87 -9.99
N TYR A 241 -10.35 -1.88 -10.30
CA TYR A 241 -9.80 -1.06 -11.37
C TYR A 241 -10.38 -1.46 -12.75
N PHE A 242 -10.57 -2.77 -13.00
CA PHE A 242 -11.16 -3.22 -14.27
C PHE A 242 -12.63 -2.86 -14.35
N ILE A 243 -13.38 -2.99 -13.24
CA ILE A 243 -14.79 -2.55 -13.20
C ILE A 243 -14.91 -1.09 -13.62
N GLN A 244 -14.04 -0.21 -13.07
CA GLN A 244 -14.04 1.21 -13.43
C GLN A 244 -13.64 1.44 -14.89
N LEU A 245 -12.64 0.71 -15.40
CA LEU A 245 -12.19 0.84 -16.77
C LEU A 245 -13.29 0.42 -17.76
N TRP A 246 -13.90 -0.76 -17.54
CA TRP A 246 -15.01 -1.22 -18.38
C TRP A 246 -16.19 -0.25 -18.34
N GLY A 247 -16.55 0.23 -17.16
CA GLY A 247 -17.61 1.22 -16.97
C GLY A 247 -17.35 2.51 -17.73
N ALA A 248 -16.12 3.06 -17.62
CA ALA A 248 -15.73 4.29 -18.30
C ALA A 248 -15.75 4.14 -19.84
N GLU A 249 -15.18 3.05 -20.37
CA GLU A 249 -15.14 2.82 -21.82
C GLU A 249 -16.53 2.60 -22.41
N LEU A 250 -17.39 1.86 -21.72
CA LEU A 250 -18.79 1.68 -22.14
C LEU A 250 -19.58 2.97 -22.06
N TRP A 251 -19.31 3.80 -21.06
CA TRP A 251 -19.89 5.13 -20.94
C TRP A 251 -19.53 6.02 -22.12
N ASP A 252 -18.24 6.10 -22.47
CA ASP A 252 -17.75 6.89 -23.57
C ASP A 252 -18.29 6.38 -24.91
N ALA A 253 -18.27 5.07 -25.13
CA ALA A 253 -18.80 4.43 -26.32
C ALA A 253 -20.30 4.67 -26.49
N SER A 254 -21.08 4.56 -25.40
CA SER A 254 -22.50 4.82 -25.42
C SER A 254 -22.86 6.28 -25.74
N THR A 255 -22.03 7.20 -25.21
CA THR A 255 -22.15 8.64 -25.48
C THR A 255 -21.86 8.93 -26.94
N PHE A 256 -20.83 8.33 -27.51
CA PHE A 256 -20.48 8.49 -28.92
C PHE A 256 -21.56 7.90 -29.86
N ALA A 257 -22.08 6.73 -29.49
CA ALA A 257 -23.14 6.06 -30.26
C ALA A 257 -24.55 6.67 -30.09
N GLY A 258 -24.75 7.57 -29.11
CA GLY A 258 -26.04 8.16 -28.79
C GLY A 258 -27.07 7.14 -28.21
N VAL A 259 -26.56 6.11 -27.50
CA VAL A 259 -27.40 5.07 -26.87
C VAL A 259 -27.38 5.22 -25.35
N GLU A 260 -28.52 4.97 -24.71
CA GLU A 260 -28.65 5.09 -23.25
C GLU A 260 -28.47 3.75 -22.54
N THR A 261 -28.59 2.63 -23.27
CA THR A 261 -28.46 1.29 -22.69
C THR A 261 -27.13 0.64 -23.10
N PHE A 262 -26.36 0.20 -22.12
CA PHE A 262 -25.20 -0.63 -22.35
C PHE A 262 -25.65 -2.04 -22.70
N SER A 263 -25.27 -2.51 -23.87
CA SER A 263 -25.63 -3.82 -24.40
C SER A 263 -24.40 -4.66 -24.74
N VAL A 264 -24.58 -5.96 -24.91
CA VAL A 264 -23.47 -6.85 -25.36
C VAL A 264 -22.91 -6.40 -26.70
N THR A 265 -23.74 -5.91 -27.61
CA THR A 265 -23.30 -5.36 -28.91
C THR A 265 -22.34 -4.16 -28.71
N LEU A 266 -22.68 -3.27 -27.75
CA LEU A 266 -21.81 -2.15 -27.42
C LEU A 266 -20.47 -2.65 -26.82
N LEU A 267 -20.52 -3.63 -25.93
CA LEU A 267 -19.30 -4.24 -25.36
C LEU A 267 -18.43 -4.84 -26.44
N ASP A 268 -19.00 -5.65 -27.35
CA ASP A 268 -18.25 -6.28 -28.44
C ASP A 268 -17.57 -5.25 -29.36
N ALA A 269 -18.26 -4.13 -29.64
CA ALA A 269 -17.70 -3.02 -30.41
C ALA A 269 -16.58 -2.27 -29.68
N THR A 270 -16.60 -2.23 -28.34
CA THR A 270 -15.67 -1.46 -27.50
C THR A 270 -14.52 -2.33 -26.98
N ASN A 271 -14.65 -3.65 -26.99
CA ASN A 271 -13.75 -4.59 -26.33
C ASN A 271 -12.28 -4.43 -26.74
N SER A 272 -12.00 -4.22 -28.02
CA SER A 272 -10.63 -4.01 -28.52
C SER A 272 -9.98 -2.75 -27.93
N GLU A 273 -10.77 -1.68 -27.75
CA GLU A 273 -10.29 -0.43 -27.17
C GLU A 273 -10.06 -0.56 -25.66
N ILE A 274 -10.94 -1.26 -24.94
CA ILE A 274 -10.75 -1.58 -23.52
C ILE A 274 -9.41 -2.29 -23.29
N TYR A 275 -9.15 -3.37 -24.04
CA TYR A 275 -7.88 -4.10 -23.90
C TYR A 275 -6.68 -3.29 -24.36
N ARG A 276 -6.82 -2.44 -25.37
CA ARG A 276 -5.76 -1.53 -25.82
C ARG A 276 -5.39 -0.54 -24.72
N ARG A 277 -6.35 0.09 -24.07
CA ARG A 277 -6.13 0.99 -22.94
C ARG A 277 -5.53 0.26 -21.74
N LEU A 278 -6.08 -0.90 -21.39
CA LEU A 278 -5.54 -1.74 -20.33
C LEU A 278 -4.07 -2.09 -20.57
N ASP A 279 -3.73 -2.47 -21.81
CA ASP A 279 -2.35 -2.78 -22.17
C ASP A 279 -1.44 -1.54 -22.09
N LEU A 280 -1.87 -0.38 -22.59
CA LEU A 280 -1.08 0.84 -22.64
C LEU A 280 -0.93 1.55 -21.28
N ASP A 281 -2.03 1.69 -20.55
CA ASP A 281 -2.07 2.55 -19.36
C ASP A 281 -1.74 1.75 -18.09
N PHE A 282 -2.03 0.46 -18.09
CA PHE A 282 -1.87 -0.37 -16.91
C PHE A 282 -0.65 -1.31 -16.95
N TYR A 283 -0.44 -2.06 -18.05
CA TYR A 283 0.63 -3.06 -18.10
C TYR A 283 1.94 -2.55 -18.71
N SER A 284 1.89 -1.87 -19.88
CA SER A 284 3.09 -1.46 -20.61
C SER A 284 4.05 -0.64 -19.77
N PRO A 285 3.63 0.39 -19.01
CA PRO A 285 4.55 1.20 -18.22
C PRO A 285 5.37 0.38 -17.21
N ARG A 286 4.80 -0.70 -16.70
CA ARG A 286 5.48 -1.59 -15.74
C ARG A 286 6.54 -2.45 -16.39
N VAL A 287 6.32 -2.87 -17.63
CA VAL A 287 7.27 -3.70 -18.38
C VAL A 287 8.34 -2.85 -19.05
N ASP A 288 7.95 -1.70 -19.60
CA ASP A 288 8.86 -0.82 -20.34
C ASP A 288 9.92 -0.17 -19.43
N ALA A 289 9.62 0.00 -18.14
CA ALA A 289 10.57 0.45 -17.13
C ALA A 289 11.63 -0.61 -16.74
N LEU A 290 11.45 -1.87 -17.15
CA LEU A 290 12.34 -2.97 -16.81
C LEU A 290 13.54 -3.03 -17.78
N ARG A 291 14.64 -3.62 -17.30
CA ARG A 291 15.80 -3.90 -18.14
C ARG A 291 15.49 -5.10 -19.09
N PRO A 292 16.15 -5.18 -20.24
CA PRO A 292 15.90 -6.26 -21.21
C PRO A 292 15.92 -7.67 -20.60
N ALA A 293 16.90 -7.95 -19.72
CA ALA A 293 17.02 -9.28 -19.09
C ALA A 293 15.85 -9.63 -18.13
N GLU A 294 15.19 -8.63 -17.58
CA GLU A 294 13.99 -8.77 -16.73
C GLU A 294 12.75 -8.99 -17.61
N GLN A 295 12.66 -8.25 -18.73
CA GLN A 295 11.60 -8.43 -19.73
C GLN A 295 11.67 -9.83 -20.37
N ASP A 296 12.87 -10.31 -20.73
CA ASP A 296 13.08 -11.68 -21.27
C ASP A 296 12.61 -12.75 -20.30
N LEU A 297 12.92 -12.59 -19.00
CA LEU A 297 12.50 -13.55 -17.98
C LEU A 297 10.98 -13.57 -17.82
N LEU A 298 10.31 -12.41 -17.86
CA LEU A 298 8.85 -12.31 -17.80
C LEU A 298 8.19 -12.94 -19.04
N SER A 299 8.74 -12.71 -20.24
CA SER A 299 8.24 -13.30 -21.47
C SER A 299 8.38 -14.83 -21.45
N THR A 300 9.52 -15.35 -20.96
CA THR A 300 9.73 -16.78 -20.74
C THR A 300 8.70 -17.34 -19.76
N ALA A 301 8.45 -16.64 -18.65
CA ALA A 301 7.49 -17.05 -17.64
C ALA A 301 6.06 -17.12 -18.20
N ALA A 302 5.64 -16.09 -18.95
CA ALA A 302 4.28 -16.00 -19.49
C ALA A 302 3.97 -17.08 -20.55
N GLY A 303 4.98 -17.51 -21.29
CA GLY A 303 4.83 -18.56 -22.32
C GLY A 303 4.77 -19.99 -21.77
N ALA A 304 5.29 -20.21 -20.56
CA ALA A 304 5.58 -21.58 -20.10
C ALA A 304 5.02 -21.92 -18.70
N VAL A 305 4.67 -20.94 -17.87
CA VAL A 305 4.33 -21.18 -16.46
C VAL A 305 3.11 -20.36 -16.05
N TYR A 306 2.11 -21.02 -15.46
CA TYR A 306 1.02 -20.35 -14.76
C TYR A 306 1.42 -20.02 -13.32
N PRO A 307 0.93 -18.89 -12.74
CA PRO A 307 1.15 -18.59 -11.33
C PRO A 307 0.69 -19.72 -10.39
N PRO A 308 1.46 -20.06 -9.35
CA PRO A 308 2.69 -19.40 -8.90
C PRO A 308 3.89 -19.68 -9.82
N LEU A 309 4.64 -18.61 -10.14
CA LEU A 309 5.92 -18.74 -10.84
C LEU A 309 6.95 -19.33 -9.87
N LEU A 310 7.43 -20.53 -10.15
CA LEU A 310 8.43 -21.21 -9.32
C LEU A 310 9.84 -20.86 -9.82
N ALA A 311 10.69 -20.38 -8.92
CA ALA A 311 12.07 -19.99 -9.24
C ALA A 311 12.87 -21.12 -9.90
N GLY A 312 12.67 -22.37 -9.46
CA GLY A 312 13.32 -23.55 -10.05
C GLY A 312 12.89 -23.79 -11.51
N GLN A 313 11.57 -23.78 -11.77
CA GLN A 313 11.05 -23.95 -13.13
C GLN A 313 11.54 -22.84 -14.08
N LEU A 314 11.55 -21.59 -13.61
CA LEU A 314 12.06 -20.47 -14.39
C LEU A 314 13.56 -20.58 -14.66
N ALA A 315 14.33 -21.16 -13.74
CA ALA A 315 15.75 -21.43 -13.95
C ALA A 315 15.98 -22.54 -15.01
N ASP A 316 15.12 -23.56 -15.03
CA ASP A 316 15.20 -24.66 -16.02
C ASP A 316 14.79 -24.18 -17.43
N LEU A 317 13.85 -23.25 -17.52
CA LEU A 317 13.37 -22.70 -18.81
C LEU A 317 14.25 -21.55 -19.33
N SER A 318 15.01 -20.89 -18.48
CA SER A 318 15.86 -19.78 -18.86
C SER A 318 17.24 -20.25 -19.34
N PRO A 319 17.83 -19.63 -20.38
CA PRO A 319 19.21 -19.87 -20.75
C PRO A 319 20.22 -19.35 -19.71
N LYS A 320 19.75 -18.65 -18.68
CA LYS A 320 20.57 -18.04 -17.63
C LYS A 320 20.78 -19.00 -16.46
N LYS A 321 21.92 -18.90 -15.77
CA LYS A 321 22.18 -19.69 -14.56
C LYS A 321 21.13 -19.38 -13.47
N ALA A 322 20.77 -20.38 -12.67
CA ALA A 322 19.77 -20.24 -11.59
C ALA A 322 20.06 -19.09 -10.62
N SER A 323 21.34 -18.83 -10.31
CA SER A 323 21.74 -17.67 -9.48
C SER A 323 21.32 -16.34 -10.11
N ASN A 324 21.45 -16.19 -11.44
CA ASN A 324 21.06 -14.98 -12.17
C ASN A 324 19.55 -14.84 -12.23
N VAL A 325 18.81 -15.94 -12.40
CA VAL A 325 17.34 -15.94 -12.37
C VAL A 325 16.84 -15.43 -11.01
N ASN A 326 17.42 -15.90 -9.90
CA ASN A 326 17.05 -15.42 -8.57
C ASN A 326 17.33 -13.92 -8.38
N VAL A 327 18.43 -13.39 -8.93
CA VAL A 327 18.72 -11.94 -8.92
C VAL A 327 17.67 -11.16 -9.72
N LEU A 328 17.28 -11.66 -10.89
CA LEU A 328 16.25 -11.03 -11.73
C LEU A 328 14.88 -11.05 -11.04
N LEU A 329 14.49 -12.18 -10.44
CA LEU A 329 13.25 -12.28 -9.65
C LEU A 329 13.23 -11.26 -8.49
N GLY A 330 14.35 -11.12 -7.79
CA GLY A 330 14.49 -10.10 -6.73
C GLY A 330 14.35 -8.67 -7.26
N ARG A 331 14.81 -8.38 -8.48
CA ARG A 331 14.63 -7.08 -9.13
C ARG A 331 13.18 -6.84 -9.57
N LEU A 332 12.51 -7.86 -10.11
CA LEU A 332 11.10 -7.80 -10.48
C LEU A 332 10.19 -7.56 -9.26
N VAL A 333 10.55 -8.12 -8.10
CA VAL A 333 9.87 -7.80 -6.83
C VAL A 333 10.09 -6.34 -6.44
N ARG A 334 11.33 -5.83 -6.50
CA ARG A 334 11.62 -4.40 -6.22
C ARG A 334 10.95 -3.45 -7.21
N ALA A 335 10.78 -3.88 -8.46
CA ALA A 335 10.04 -3.12 -9.48
C ALA A 335 8.51 -3.22 -9.31
N ASN A 336 8.03 -3.92 -8.28
CA ASN A 336 6.59 -4.13 -8.01
C ASN A 336 5.84 -4.78 -9.21
N VAL A 337 6.50 -5.62 -10.00
CA VAL A 337 5.89 -6.42 -11.06
C VAL A 337 5.50 -7.79 -10.52
N LEU A 338 6.34 -8.35 -9.69
CA LEU A 338 6.07 -9.58 -8.95
C LEU A 338 6.01 -9.31 -7.45
N TYR A 339 5.31 -10.18 -6.73
CA TYR A 339 5.45 -10.29 -5.28
C TYR A 339 5.79 -11.74 -4.92
N ARG A 340 6.45 -11.91 -3.77
CA ARG A 340 6.87 -13.19 -3.26
C ARG A 340 5.92 -13.66 -2.17
N GLN A 341 5.35 -14.85 -2.34
CA GLN A 341 4.53 -15.50 -1.32
C GLN A 341 5.16 -16.84 -0.94
N GLY A 342 6.03 -16.80 0.06
CA GLY A 342 6.79 -17.96 0.48
C GLY A 342 8.10 -18.17 -0.28
N LYS A 343 8.82 -19.26 0.03
CA LYS A 343 10.14 -19.56 -0.54
C LYS A 343 10.03 -19.99 -1.99
N GLY A 344 10.61 -19.20 -2.90
CA GLY A 344 10.71 -19.54 -4.33
C GLY A 344 9.40 -19.45 -5.11
N ARG A 345 8.32 -18.89 -4.55
CA ARG A 345 7.03 -18.70 -5.19
C ARG A 345 6.77 -17.24 -5.47
N TYR A 346 6.45 -16.91 -6.71
CA TYR A 346 6.21 -15.55 -7.16
C TYR A 346 4.88 -15.43 -7.88
N TYR A 347 4.23 -14.29 -7.76
CA TYR A 347 2.96 -13.97 -8.39
C TYR A 347 3.04 -12.59 -9.03
N TYR A 348 2.24 -12.33 -10.04
CA TYR A 348 2.10 -10.99 -10.60
C TYR A 348 1.33 -10.08 -9.65
N THR A 349 1.71 -8.81 -9.60
CA THR A 349 1.06 -7.80 -8.75
C THR A 349 -0.26 -7.29 -9.30
N ALA A 350 -0.66 -7.75 -10.47
CA ALA A 350 -1.92 -7.42 -11.12
C ALA A 350 -2.50 -8.66 -11.84
N PRO A 351 -3.82 -8.86 -11.85
CA PRO A 351 -4.45 -9.94 -12.60
C PRO A 351 -4.25 -9.73 -14.10
N GLY A 352 -4.33 -10.81 -14.89
CA GLY A 352 -4.20 -10.77 -16.35
C GLY A 352 -2.84 -10.34 -16.90
N PHE A 353 -1.82 -10.16 -16.04
CA PHE A 353 -0.49 -9.73 -16.48
C PHE A 353 0.19 -10.74 -17.40
N ASP A 354 0.01 -12.03 -17.14
CA ASP A 354 0.49 -13.12 -17.99
C ASP A 354 -0.16 -13.12 -19.38
N ALA A 355 -1.48 -12.86 -19.43
CA ALA A 355 -2.21 -12.72 -20.70
C ALA A 355 -1.71 -11.52 -21.52
N TYR A 356 -1.46 -10.38 -20.85
CA TYR A 356 -0.83 -9.22 -21.49
C TYR A 356 0.56 -9.56 -22.07
N LEU A 357 1.41 -10.24 -21.31
CA LEU A 357 2.76 -10.59 -21.77
C LEU A 357 2.71 -11.51 -23.00
N ARG A 358 1.75 -12.45 -23.07
CA ARG A 358 1.52 -13.27 -24.26
C ARG A 358 1.11 -12.41 -25.47
N ARG A 359 0.11 -11.53 -25.32
CA ARG A 359 -0.29 -10.62 -26.40
C ARG A 359 0.85 -9.72 -26.85
N ARG A 360 1.68 -9.25 -25.91
CA ARG A 360 2.87 -8.45 -26.22
C ARG A 360 3.89 -9.24 -27.04
N ALA A 361 4.16 -10.50 -26.69
CA ALA A 361 5.08 -11.37 -27.42
C ALA A 361 4.60 -11.62 -28.86
N GLU A 362 3.30 -11.86 -29.06
CA GLU A 362 2.69 -12.04 -30.39
C GLU A 362 2.81 -10.79 -31.28
N ARG A 363 2.75 -9.58 -30.68
CA ARG A 363 2.92 -8.32 -31.43
C ARG A 363 4.37 -8.03 -31.83
N LEU A 364 5.34 -8.62 -31.15
CA LEU A 364 6.77 -8.42 -31.40
C LEU A 364 7.38 -9.50 -32.30
N ALA A 365 6.67 -10.61 -32.55
CA ALA A 365 7.06 -11.72 -33.42
C ALA A 365 6.67 -11.43 -34.87
#